data_9d8f4087566c7e040d9402fe10d67859
#
_entry.id   9d8f4087566c7e040d9402fe10d67859
#
_cell.length_a   1.000
_cell.length_b   1.000
_cell.length_c   1.000
_cell.angle_alpha   90.00
_cell.angle_beta   90.00
_cell.angle_gamma   90.00
#
_symmetry.space_group_name_H-M   'P 1'
#
loop_
_entity.id
_entity.type
_entity.pdbx_description
1 polymer ?
#
loop_
_entity_poly.entity_id
_entity_poly.type
_entity_poly.pdbx_seq_one_letter_code
_entity_poly.pdbx_strand_id
1 'polypeptide(L)'
;MVNIKTIRLTNTAIHYIILFDKNQGLEDNIMPEIKFYNRAPVPMEMHKVKIVQKLELLPAKERLKKLEEAGFNTFMLHNGDIFMDMLTDSGVNAMSDNMQSAMLRADDAYAGSETFYRMRDKLEEIFGIKYLLPAHQGRACEHIIAQHFVKDGSCVIMNYHFTTSKAHVTRLGGRVEELVKDEGLVVKSDLPFKGNIDLDKMRNCIEKEGAKNIAYVRLEAGTNLIGGQPISYQNMKEATDLAKEKGILTVLDASLLQDNLYFIKTREESMKDKSIAEITRMIADLFDVIYFSARKFGFGRGGGILVRDEKLFHELEDYVTMFEGFLTYGGMSVKEMEALTIGFEETMDFDIISQGPQFINHCVKELDKLGVPMVTPGGGLGAHIDARDVLSHIPSEQYPAGSLVAALYLCGGIRGMERGTLSEERNPDGSEHIASVEMVRLAFPRRVFTLSQTEYVIDRVKWLYDHRHLVGGLKFVHEPKTLRFFTGKLEAVSDWPQKLIEAYIKDFGEDQ
;
A
#
# COMPACT_ATOMS: atom_id res chain seq x y z
N MET A 1 23.25 33.08 36.67
CA MET A 1 23.63 34.38 36.06
C MET A 1 23.86 34.12 34.59
N VAL A 2 22.89 34.49 33.77
CA VAL A 2 22.94 34.34 32.33
C VAL A 2 23.45 35.62 31.72
N ASN A 3 24.55 35.54 30.98
CA ASN A 3 25.15 36.66 30.28
C ASN A 3 24.33 37.00 29.03
N ILE A 4 23.61 38.11 29.06
CA ILE A 4 22.93 38.66 27.88
C ILE A 4 23.92 39.50 27.10
N LYS A 5 24.37 39.07 25.94
CA LYS A 5 25.06 39.87 24.95
C LYS A 5 24.05 40.50 24.01
N THR A 6 23.98 41.81 24.04
CA THR A 6 23.18 42.68 23.14
C THR A 6 23.60 42.51 21.71
N ILE A 7 22.69 42.03 20.84
CA ILE A 7 22.87 42.02 19.39
C ILE A 7 22.12 43.18 18.77
N ARG A 8 22.86 44.05 18.05
CA ARG A 8 22.31 45.11 17.22
C ARG A 8 21.56 44.54 16.03
N LEU A 9 20.29 44.93 15.89
CA LEU A 9 19.44 44.60 14.74
C LEU A 9 19.84 45.52 13.56
N THR A 10 20.27 44.92 12.45
CA THR A 10 20.23 45.53 11.12
C THR A 10 19.11 44.86 10.32
N ASN A 11 18.30 45.71 9.68
CA ASN A 11 17.14 45.30 8.86
C ASN A 11 17.53 44.30 7.77
N THR A 12 16.91 43.18 7.77
CA THR A 12 16.29 42.38 6.69
C THR A 12 16.32 40.88 7.05
N ALA A 13 15.19 40.21 6.85
CA ALA A 13 14.94 38.81 7.02
C ALA A 13 14.76 38.32 8.46
N ILE A 14 13.50 38.10 8.82
CA ILE A 14 13.13 37.32 10.01
C ILE A 14 13.43 35.87 9.70
N HIS A 15 14.59 35.39 10.11
CA HIS A 15 14.91 33.99 10.22
C HIS A 15 14.40 33.49 11.57
N TYR A 16 13.37 32.66 11.57
CA TYR A 16 13.07 31.82 12.74
C TYR A 16 14.14 30.75 12.84
N ILE A 17 15.16 31.03 13.68
CA ILE A 17 16.10 29.97 14.11
C ILE A 17 15.40 29.25 15.24
N ILE A 18 14.84 28.08 14.97
CA ILE A 18 14.50 27.09 15.98
C ILE A 18 15.84 26.45 16.39
N LEU A 19 16.40 26.88 17.52
CA LEU A 19 17.53 26.18 18.15
C LEU A 19 16.99 24.87 18.75
N PHE A 20 17.18 23.78 18.04
CA PHE A 20 17.10 22.47 18.66
C PHE A 20 18.29 22.34 19.62
N ASP A 21 18.00 22.17 20.90
CA ASP A 21 18.98 21.81 21.90
C ASP A 21 19.48 20.38 21.62
N LYS A 22 20.72 20.26 21.16
CA LYS A 22 21.35 18.98 20.76
C LYS A 22 21.64 18.03 21.92
N ASN A 23 21.17 18.30 23.13
CA ASN A 23 21.48 17.52 24.34
C ASN A 23 20.26 16.97 25.11
N GLN A 24 19.07 16.97 24.52
CA GLN A 24 18.05 16.03 25.01
C GLN A 24 18.28 14.71 24.27
N GLY A 25 18.83 13.73 24.97
CA GLY A 25 18.78 12.34 24.56
C GLY A 25 17.35 12.04 24.18
N LEU A 26 17.11 11.64 22.93
CA LEU A 26 15.88 11.02 22.48
C LEU A 26 15.74 9.72 23.28
N GLU A 27 15.20 9.79 24.50
CA GLU A 27 14.45 8.67 25.02
C GLU A 27 13.35 8.46 23.98
N ASP A 28 13.42 7.36 23.21
CA ASP A 28 12.34 6.87 22.39
C ASP A 28 11.14 6.66 23.32
N ASN A 29 10.35 7.71 23.51
CA ASN A 29 9.06 7.62 24.15
C ASN A 29 8.18 6.80 23.22
N ILE A 30 8.23 5.46 23.37
CA ILE A 30 7.09 4.63 22.96
C ILE A 30 5.92 5.25 23.69
N MET A 31 5.06 5.97 22.98
CA MET A 31 3.86 6.54 23.60
C MET A 31 3.18 5.40 24.36
N PRO A 32 2.97 5.54 25.66
CA PRO A 32 2.32 4.49 26.43
C PRO A 32 0.96 4.24 25.78
N GLU A 33 0.64 2.97 25.54
CA GLU A 33 -0.69 2.56 25.06
C GLU A 33 -1.75 3.31 25.88
N ILE A 34 -2.62 4.07 25.18
CA ILE A 34 -3.66 4.86 25.86
C ILE A 34 -4.61 3.88 26.53
N LYS A 35 -4.63 3.92 27.88
CA LYS A 35 -5.43 3.04 28.71
C LYS A 35 -6.80 3.64 28.97
N PHE A 36 -7.82 2.81 28.84
CA PHE A 36 -9.18 3.18 29.20
C PHE A 36 -9.48 2.69 30.62
N TYR A 37 -10.21 3.50 31.40
CA TYR A 37 -10.51 3.17 32.81
C TYR A 37 -11.47 1.98 32.95
N ASN A 38 -12.50 1.90 32.10
CA ASN A 38 -13.64 1.00 32.26
C ASN A 38 -13.90 0.08 31.07
N ARG A 39 -12.96 -0.06 30.18
CA ARG A 39 -13.06 -0.92 28.98
C ARG A 39 -11.69 -1.36 28.50
N ALA A 40 -11.65 -2.39 27.64
CA ALA A 40 -10.45 -2.77 26.93
C ALA A 40 -9.94 -1.62 26.02
N PRO A 41 -8.62 -1.50 25.81
CA PRO A 41 -8.05 -0.55 24.87
C PRO A 41 -8.63 -0.76 23.45
N VAL A 42 -8.91 0.34 22.77
CA VAL A 42 -9.30 0.39 21.36
C VAL A 42 -8.34 1.33 20.61
N PRO A 43 -8.18 1.18 19.29
CA PRO A 43 -7.43 2.14 18.50
C PRO A 43 -7.96 3.56 18.70
N MET A 44 -7.06 4.53 18.71
CA MET A 44 -7.43 5.94 18.91
C MET A 44 -6.85 6.79 17.78
N GLU A 45 -7.63 7.73 17.29
CA GLU A 45 -7.19 8.73 16.33
C GLU A 45 -6.25 9.73 17.03
N MET A 46 -4.96 9.72 16.65
CA MET A 46 -3.93 10.62 17.22
C MET A 46 -3.84 11.95 16.47
N HIS A 47 -4.95 12.39 15.85
CA HIS A 47 -5.04 13.64 15.10
C HIS A 47 -6.38 14.33 15.33
N LYS A 48 -6.43 15.64 15.02
CA LYS A 48 -7.67 16.42 14.98
C LYS A 48 -8.07 16.65 13.53
N VAL A 49 -9.33 16.39 13.22
CA VAL A 49 -9.88 16.66 11.89
C VAL A 49 -10.18 18.15 11.75
N LYS A 50 -9.59 18.80 10.74
CA LYS A 50 -9.80 20.22 10.42
C LYS A 50 -10.49 20.44 9.07
N ILE A 51 -10.35 19.47 8.13
CA ILE A 51 -11.00 19.49 6.81
C ILE A 51 -11.82 18.22 6.71
N VAL A 52 -13.09 18.36 6.31
CA VAL A 52 -14.03 17.25 6.23
C VAL A 52 -14.67 17.17 4.85
N GLN A 53 -14.99 15.98 4.41
CA GLN A 53 -15.83 15.70 3.25
C GLN A 53 -17.13 15.06 3.75
N LYS A 54 -18.29 15.59 3.27
CA LYS A 54 -19.57 14.96 3.57
C LYS A 54 -19.62 13.57 2.92
N LEU A 55 -20.03 12.58 3.71
CA LEU A 55 -20.37 11.24 3.22
C LEU A 55 -21.90 11.12 3.12
N GLU A 56 -22.36 10.33 2.16
CA GLU A 56 -23.76 10.03 1.97
C GLU A 56 -23.95 8.52 1.76
N LEU A 57 -24.82 7.92 2.56
CA LEU A 57 -25.22 6.53 2.36
C LEU A 57 -26.48 6.56 1.47
N LEU A 58 -26.33 6.13 0.23
CA LEU A 58 -27.47 6.02 -0.69
C LEU A 58 -28.47 4.96 -0.21
N PRO A 59 -29.76 5.13 -0.47
CA PRO A 59 -30.76 4.10 -0.26
C PRO A 59 -30.40 2.77 -0.94
N ALA A 60 -30.77 1.66 -0.32
CA ALA A 60 -30.38 0.32 -0.78
C ALA A 60 -30.71 0.04 -2.26
N LYS A 61 -31.90 0.43 -2.74
CA LYS A 61 -32.27 0.28 -4.15
C LYS A 61 -31.46 1.17 -5.09
N GLU A 62 -31.08 2.36 -4.64
CA GLU A 62 -30.23 3.24 -5.45
C GLU A 62 -28.82 2.68 -5.58
N ARG A 63 -28.27 2.09 -4.50
CA ARG A 63 -26.98 1.37 -4.57
C ARG A 63 -26.99 0.24 -5.61
N LEU A 64 -28.10 -0.54 -5.69
CA LEU A 64 -28.24 -1.57 -6.70
C LEU A 64 -28.18 -0.99 -8.11
N LYS A 65 -28.96 0.05 -8.37
CA LYS A 65 -28.97 0.76 -9.66
C LYS A 65 -27.57 1.28 -10.03
N LYS A 66 -26.86 1.91 -9.07
CA LYS A 66 -25.49 2.41 -9.29
C LYS A 66 -24.51 1.30 -9.62
N LEU A 67 -24.63 0.15 -8.97
CA LEU A 67 -23.77 -1.00 -9.25
C LEU A 67 -24.06 -1.61 -10.63
N GLU A 68 -25.32 -1.68 -11.04
CA GLU A 68 -25.74 -2.10 -12.39
C GLU A 68 -25.21 -1.13 -13.46
N GLU A 69 -25.34 0.18 -13.27
CA GLU A 69 -24.76 1.23 -14.14
C GLU A 69 -23.24 1.10 -14.25
N ALA A 70 -22.55 0.75 -13.16
CA ALA A 70 -21.13 0.48 -13.12
C ALA A 70 -20.72 -0.89 -13.72
N GLY A 71 -21.69 -1.71 -14.18
CA GLY A 71 -21.42 -3.05 -14.72
C GLY A 71 -20.83 -3.98 -13.68
N PHE A 72 -21.33 -3.97 -12.46
CA PHE A 72 -20.87 -4.77 -11.32
C PHE A 72 -19.35 -4.65 -11.04
N ASN A 73 -18.71 -3.63 -11.59
CA ASN A 73 -17.30 -3.31 -11.35
C ASN A 73 -17.19 -2.10 -10.43
N THR A 74 -16.77 -2.31 -9.19
CA THR A 74 -16.70 -1.25 -8.18
C THR A 74 -15.66 -0.15 -8.49
N PHE A 75 -14.71 -0.39 -9.40
CA PHE A 75 -13.83 0.66 -9.94
C PHE A 75 -14.57 1.71 -10.77
N MET A 76 -15.71 1.34 -11.34
CA MET A 76 -16.52 2.21 -12.21
C MET A 76 -17.57 3.01 -11.45
N LEU A 77 -17.74 2.81 -10.14
CA LEU A 77 -18.60 3.61 -9.29
C LEU A 77 -18.09 5.04 -9.15
N HIS A 78 -18.97 6.00 -9.20
CA HIS A 78 -18.64 7.40 -8.91
C HIS A 78 -18.35 7.58 -7.41
N ASN A 79 -17.39 8.42 -7.07
CA ASN A 79 -17.00 8.64 -5.67
C ASN A 79 -18.15 9.14 -4.79
N GLY A 80 -19.07 9.96 -5.35
CA GLY A 80 -20.25 10.45 -4.64
C GLY A 80 -21.28 9.36 -4.29
N ASP A 81 -21.22 8.21 -4.95
CA ASP A 81 -22.13 7.08 -4.72
C ASP A 81 -21.59 6.09 -3.66
N ILE A 82 -20.44 6.40 -3.03
CA ILE A 82 -19.74 5.51 -2.11
C ILE A 82 -19.74 6.11 -0.71
N PHE A 83 -20.20 5.32 0.27
CA PHE A 83 -20.20 5.74 1.67
C PHE A 83 -18.85 5.49 2.35
N MET A 84 -18.32 4.26 2.23
CA MET A 84 -17.02 3.88 2.80
C MET A 84 -16.06 3.44 1.68
N ASP A 85 -15.16 4.33 1.27
CA ASP A 85 -14.21 4.03 0.19
C ASP A 85 -12.95 3.36 0.71
N MET A 86 -13.00 2.03 0.74
CA MET A 86 -11.90 1.16 1.16
C MET A 86 -11.22 0.46 -0.04
N LEU A 87 -11.32 1.04 -1.25
CA LEU A 87 -10.72 0.48 -2.45
C LEU A 87 -9.19 0.47 -2.37
N THR A 88 -8.60 1.57 -1.96
CA THR A 88 -7.15 1.78 -1.96
C THR A 88 -6.73 2.83 -0.96
N ASP A 89 -5.47 2.76 -0.52
CA ASP A 89 -4.78 3.80 0.23
C ASP A 89 -3.97 4.76 -0.67
N SER A 90 -3.92 4.48 -1.98
CA SER A 90 -3.04 5.19 -2.92
C SER A 90 -3.55 6.57 -3.29
N GLY A 91 -2.94 7.61 -2.72
CA GLY A 91 -3.22 9.03 -3.02
C GLY A 91 -4.50 9.56 -2.39
N VAL A 92 -5.05 8.84 -1.41
CA VAL A 92 -6.27 9.19 -0.68
C VAL A 92 -6.02 9.30 0.84
N ASN A 93 -4.75 9.29 1.26
CA ASN A 93 -4.37 9.54 2.65
C ASN A 93 -4.61 11.01 3.01
N ALA A 94 -4.91 11.30 4.28
CA ALA A 94 -5.05 12.67 4.75
C ALA A 94 -3.69 13.32 5.01
N MET A 95 -3.49 14.51 4.45
CA MET A 95 -2.30 15.33 4.70
C MET A 95 -2.42 16.02 6.07
N SER A 96 -1.28 16.22 6.74
CA SER A 96 -1.22 17.07 7.92
C SER A 96 -1.36 18.56 7.56
N ASP A 97 -1.61 19.40 8.57
CA ASP A 97 -1.60 20.86 8.41
C ASP A 97 -0.19 21.38 8.04
N ASN A 98 0.87 20.70 8.50
CA ASN A 98 2.24 21.00 8.10
C ASN A 98 2.46 20.70 6.60
N MET A 99 2.00 19.56 6.12
CA MET A 99 2.07 19.21 4.69
C MET A 99 1.31 20.22 3.83
N GLN A 100 0.08 20.59 4.22
CA GLN A 100 -0.73 21.56 3.49
C GLN A 100 -0.12 22.96 3.50
N SER A 101 0.43 23.41 4.62
CA SER A 101 1.10 24.72 4.70
C SER A 101 2.39 24.76 3.87
N ALA A 102 3.13 23.65 3.80
CA ALA A 102 4.33 23.55 2.98
C ALA A 102 4.04 23.75 1.48
N MET A 103 2.89 23.29 0.98
CA MET A 103 2.51 23.46 -0.43
C MET A 103 2.50 24.93 -0.90
N LEU A 104 2.30 25.87 0.03
CA LEU A 104 2.28 27.31 -0.27
C LEU A 104 3.68 27.89 -0.56
N ARG A 105 4.76 27.16 -0.26
CA ARG A 105 6.15 27.58 -0.50
C ARG A 105 6.73 27.07 -1.82
N ALA A 106 5.97 26.27 -2.55
CA ALA A 106 6.42 25.68 -3.81
C ALA A 106 6.81 26.76 -4.82
N ASP A 107 7.97 26.58 -5.46
CA ASP A 107 8.58 27.58 -6.34
C ASP A 107 8.20 27.45 -7.81
N ASP A 108 7.37 26.48 -8.19
CA ASP A 108 6.80 26.27 -9.54
C ASP A 108 7.81 26.43 -10.70
N ALA A 109 9.06 25.97 -10.52
CA ALA A 109 10.10 26.02 -11.54
C ALA A 109 10.09 24.74 -12.38
N TYR A 110 10.20 24.87 -13.73
CA TYR A 110 10.31 23.72 -14.62
C TYR A 110 11.64 22.97 -14.43
N ALA A 111 12.74 23.70 -14.29
CA ALA A 111 14.07 23.14 -14.12
C ALA A 111 14.76 23.82 -12.92
N GLY A 112 15.44 23.02 -12.11
CA GLY A 112 16.22 23.53 -10.97
C GLY A 112 15.34 24.04 -9.81
N SER A 113 14.16 23.43 -9.60
CA SER A 113 13.27 23.76 -8.49
C SER A 113 13.97 23.54 -7.14
N GLU A 114 13.97 24.58 -6.29
CA GLU A 114 14.47 24.48 -4.91
C GLU A 114 13.65 23.48 -4.09
N THR A 115 12.36 23.35 -4.40
CA THR A 115 11.48 22.34 -3.81
C THR A 115 11.98 20.92 -4.07
N PHE A 116 12.42 20.61 -5.29
CA PHE A 116 12.99 19.31 -5.61
C PHE A 116 14.24 19.03 -4.77
N TYR A 117 15.14 20.00 -4.65
CA TYR A 117 16.38 19.82 -3.88
C TYR A 117 16.08 19.62 -2.39
N ARG A 118 15.10 20.32 -1.82
CA ARG A 118 14.65 20.09 -0.43
C ARG A 118 14.12 18.66 -0.23
N MET A 119 13.31 18.17 -1.18
CA MET A 119 12.79 16.80 -1.13
C MET A 119 13.91 15.77 -1.27
N ARG A 120 14.83 15.96 -2.21
CA ARG A 120 16.01 15.11 -2.40
C ARG A 120 16.86 15.04 -1.12
N ASP A 121 17.18 16.20 -0.55
CA ASP A 121 18.03 16.28 0.63
C ASP A 121 17.37 15.61 1.85
N LYS A 122 16.03 15.72 1.98
CA LYS A 122 15.28 15.00 3.02
C LYS A 122 15.31 13.48 2.80
N LEU A 123 15.17 13.00 1.58
CA LEU A 123 15.28 11.57 1.26
C LEU A 123 16.72 11.07 1.47
N GLU A 124 17.74 11.86 1.14
CA GLU A 124 19.13 11.53 1.45
C GLU A 124 19.36 11.46 2.97
N GLU A 125 18.80 12.38 3.75
CA GLU A 125 18.83 12.34 5.22
C GLU A 125 18.23 11.03 5.76
N ILE A 126 17.08 10.59 5.22
CA ILE A 126 16.35 9.40 5.68
C ILE A 126 17.05 8.11 5.21
N PHE A 127 17.33 7.98 3.91
CA PHE A 127 17.80 6.73 3.30
C PHE A 127 19.33 6.63 3.15
N GLY A 128 20.06 7.74 3.23
CA GLY A 128 21.51 7.77 2.97
C GLY A 128 21.89 7.54 1.52
N ILE A 129 20.98 7.83 0.60
CA ILE A 129 21.19 7.67 -0.83
C ILE A 129 21.05 9.03 -1.50
N LYS A 130 22.11 9.47 -2.17
CA LYS A 130 22.22 10.82 -2.76
C LYS A 130 21.39 11.01 -4.01
N TYR A 131 21.31 9.97 -4.86
CA TYR A 131 20.75 10.10 -6.19
C TYR A 131 19.27 9.78 -6.21
N LEU A 132 18.41 10.77 -6.53
CA LEU A 132 16.96 10.67 -6.64
C LEU A 132 16.53 10.91 -8.08
N LEU A 133 15.76 9.99 -8.63
CA LEU A 133 14.99 10.14 -9.87
C LEU A 133 13.52 10.30 -9.50
N PRO A 134 12.89 11.46 -9.73
CA PRO A 134 11.49 11.67 -9.41
C PRO A 134 10.58 11.01 -10.45
N ALA A 135 9.39 10.58 -10.02
CA ALA A 135 8.36 10.04 -10.89
C ALA A 135 6.96 10.39 -10.36
N HIS A 136 5.95 10.43 -11.22
CA HIS A 136 4.60 10.80 -10.80
C HIS A 136 3.92 9.77 -9.89
N GLN A 137 4.40 8.52 -9.86
CA GLN A 137 3.91 7.46 -8.95
C GLN A 137 4.80 6.20 -8.99
N GLY A 138 4.58 5.26 -8.06
CA GLY A 138 5.40 4.04 -7.95
C GLY A 138 5.41 3.16 -9.20
N ARG A 139 4.28 2.99 -9.92
CA ARG A 139 4.25 2.17 -11.16
C ARG A 139 5.09 2.76 -12.29
N ALA A 140 5.36 4.05 -12.29
CA ALA A 140 6.30 4.67 -13.20
C ALA A 140 7.75 4.27 -12.86
N CYS A 141 8.06 4.20 -11.57
CA CYS A 141 9.35 3.67 -11.10
C CYS A 141 9.54 2.20 -11.50
N GLU A 142 8.50 1.36 -11.33
CA GLU A 142 8.50 -0.04 -11.80
C GLU A 142 8.75 -0.14 -13.31
N HIS A 143 8.10 0.72 -14.10
CA HIS A 143 8.31 0.79 -15.55
C HIS A 143 9.76 1.11 -15.92
N ILE A 144 10.33 2.16 -15.32
CA ILE A 144 11.71 2.59 -15.58
C ILE A 144 12.70 1.48 -15.25
N ILE A 145 12.57 0.87 -14.06
CA ILE A 145 13.43 -0.21 -13.60
C ILE A 145 13.31 -1.43 -14.53
N ALA A 146 12.09 -1.86 -14.82
CA ALA A 146 11.88 -2.99 -15.72
C ALA A 146 12.41 -2.71 -17.13
N GLN A 147 12.16 -1.52 -17.69
CA GLN A 147 12.61 -1.12 -19.03
C GLN A 147 14.14 -1.13 -19.15
N HIS A 148 14.86 -0.81 -18.08
CA HIS A 148 16.32 -0.83 -18.08
C HIS A 148 16.91 -2.24 -17.91
N PHE A 149 16.41 -3.03 -16.95
CA PHE A 149 17.05 -4.27 -16.55
C PHE A 149 16.47 -5.53 -17.21
N VAL A 150 15.18 -5.53 -17.59
CA VAL A 150 14.52 -6.74 -18.11
C VAL A 150 14.75 -6.87 -19.60
N LYS A 151 15.22 -8.04 -20.01
CA LYS A 151 15.37 -8.45 -21.42
C LYS A 151 14.49 -9.67 -21.67
N ASP A 152 14.22 -9.97 -22.92
CA ASP A 152 13.49 -11.18 -23.29
C ASP A 152 14.14 -12.42 -22.68
N GLY A 153 13.34 -13.25 -22.00
CA GLY A 153 13.79 -14.43 -21.26
C GLY A 153 14.41 -14.16 -19.87
N SER A 154 14.62 -12.91 -19.45
CA SER A 154 15.14 -12.60 -18.10
C SER A 154 14.21 -13.10 -17.01
N CYS A 155 14.81 -13.48 -15.87
CA CYS A 155 14.11 -13.81 -14.64
C CYS A 155 14.18 -12.64 -13.65
N VAL A 156 13.07 -12.32 -12.99
CA VAL A 156 13.02 -11.42 -11.84
C VAL A 156 12.54 -12.21 -10.63
N ILE A 157 13.35 -12.23 -9.59
CA ILE A 157 13.00 -12.89 -8.32
C ILE A 157 12.25 -11.88 -7.44
N MET A 158 11.11 -12.28 -6.88
CA MET A 158 10.31 -11.48 -5.94
C MET A 158 9.90 -12.34 -4.74
N ASN A 159 9.74 -11.70 -3.56
CA ASN A 159 9.04 -12.39 -2.48
C ASN A 159 7.59 -12.69 -2.91
N TYR A 160 6.86 -11.68 -3.37
CA TYR A 160 5.62 -11.85 -4.13
C TYR A 160 5.47 -10.72 -5.13
N HIS A 161 4.70 -10.90 -6.20
CA HIS A 161 4.53 -9.84 -7.19
C HIS A 161 3.52 -8.79 -6.71
N PHE A 162 3.66 -7.59 -7.27
CA PHE A 162 2.56 -6.63 -7.36
C PHE A 162 2.04 -6.61 -8.81
N THR A 163 0.74 -6.39 -9.01
CA THR A 163 0.08 -6.53 -10.32
C THR A 163 0.81 -5.77 -11.44
N THR A 164 1.20 -4.50 -11.19
CA THR A 164 1.87 -3.70 -12.20
C THR A 164 3.35 -4.08 -12.39
N SER A 165 4.05 -4.50 -11.34
CA SER A 165 5.44 -4.97 -11.47
C SER A 165 5.53 -6.23 -12.33
N LYS A 166 4.65 -7.20 -12.12
CA LYS A 166 4.54 -8.41 -12.97
C LYS A 166 4.21 -8.04 -14.42
N ALA A 167 3.24 -7.13 -14.63
CA ALA A 167 2.85 -6.68 -15.96
C ALA A 167 4.00 -6.02 -16.74
N HIS A 168 4.81 -5.18 -16.08
CA HIS A 168 5.98 -4.57 -16.73
C HIS A 168 7.03 -5.60 -17.13
N VAL A 169 7.34 -6.56 -16.26
CA VAL A 169 8.31 -7.64 -16.54
C VAL A 169 7.84 -8.52 -17.70
N THR A 170 6.60 -9.00 -17.63
CA THR A 170 6.05 -9.92 -18.67
C THR A 170 5.88 -9.25 -20.02
N ARG A 171 5.54 -7.96 -20.05
CA ARG A 171 5.45 -7.18 -21.29
C ARG A 171 6.79 -7.08 -22.04
N LEU A 172 7.91 -7.14 -21.32
CA LEU A 172 9.26 -7.12 -21.88
C LEU A 172 9.81 -8.52 -22.22
N GLY A 173 8.97 -9.55 -22.12
CA GLY A 173 9.37 -10.94 -22.36
C GLY A 173 10.08 -11.61 -21.16
N GLY A 174 10.18 -10.92 -20.04
CA GLY A 174 10.70 -11.48 -18.79
C GLY A 174 9.66 -12.35 -18.07
N ARG A 175 10.11 -13.09 -17.06
CA ARG A 175 9.26 -13.85 -16.15
C ARG A 175 9.55 -13.50 -14.69
N VAL A 176 8.54 -13.68 -13.86
CA VAL A 176 8.62 -13.44 -12.41
C VAL A 176 8.61 -14.79 -11.69
N GLU A 177 9.56 -14.97 -10.76
CA GLU A 177 9.61 -16.09 -9.83
C GLU A 177 9.21 -15.60 -8.44
N GLU A 178 8.07 -16.08 -7.96
CA GLU A 178 7.47 -15.72 -6.67
C GLU A 178 7.92 -16.69 -5.61
N LEU A 179 8.78 -16.24 -4.71
CA LEU A 179 9.48 -17.13 -3.79
C LEU A 179 9.14 -16.84 -2.31
N VAL A 180 7.91 -16.37 -2.04
CA VAL A 180 7.44 -16.24 -0.66
C VAL A 180 7.43 -17.63 0.01
N LYS A 181 7.62 -17.66 1.32
CA LYS A 181 7.45 -18.90 2.09
C LYS A 181 6.02 -19.42 1.96
N ASP A 182 5.85 -20.75 1.86
CA ASP A 182 4.53 -21.36 1.67
C ASP A 182 3.55 -21.00 2.81
N GLU A 183 4.07 -20.90 4.04
CA GLU A 183 3.30 -20.45 5.20
C GLU A 183 2.79 -19.01 5.08
N GLY A 184 3.40 -18.19 4.22
CA GLY A 184 2.96 -16.84 3.90
C GLY A 184 1.61 -16.79 3.19
N LEU A 185 1.28 -17.85 2.44
CA LEU A 185 0.02 -18.00 1.71
C LEU A 185 -1.12 -18.59 2.56
N VAL A 186 -0.81 -19.09 3.76
CA VAL A 186 -1.83 -19.62 4.67
C VAL A 186 -2.65 -18.47 5.25
N VAL A 187 -3.97 -18.52 5.05
CA VAL A 187 -4.89 -17.43 5.47
C VAL A 187 -4.79 -17.19 6.97
N LYS A 188 -5.05 -18.21 7.81
CA LYS A 188 -4.92 -18.14 9.27
C LYS A 188 -3.58 -18.67 9.73
N SER A 189 -2.78 -17.82 10.35
CA SER A 189 -1.44 -18.16 10.84
C SER A 189 -1.07 -17.22 11.99
N ASP A 190 -0.13 -17.66 12.84
CA ASP A 190 0.47 -16.83 13.90
C ASP A 190 1.87 -16.32 13.51
N LEU A 191 2.31 -16.57 12.27
CA LEU A 191 3.63 -16.16 11.80
C LEU A 191 3.73 -14.62 11.73
N PRO A 192 4.74 -14.03 12.38
CA PRO A 192 4.84 -12.58 12.48
C PRO A 192 5.20 -11.89 11.14
N PHE A 193 5.88 -12.61 10.23
CA PHE A 193 6.41 -12.08 8.97
C PHE A 193 6.09 -13.00 7.79
N LYS A 194 4.85 -13.02 7.36
CA LYS A 194 4.37 -13.86 6.26
C LYS A 194 4.87 -13.40 4.88
N GLY A 195 5.35 -12.17 4.75
CA GLY A 195 5.96 -11.65 3.53
C GLY A 195 7.40 -12.07 3.28
N ASN A 196 8.01 -12.87 4.18
CA ASN A 196 9.39 -13.33 4.04
C ASN A 196 9.58 -14.17 2.78
N ILE A 197 10.68 -13.89 2.05
CA ILE A 197 11.13 -14.74 0.94
C ILE A 197 11.73 -16.06 1.48
N ASP A 198 11.51 -17.14 0.76
CA ASP A 198 12.12 -18.44 1.02
C ASP A 198 13.53 -18.49 0.42
N LEU A 199 14.53 -18.50 1.28
CA LEU A 199 15.95 -18.44 0.89
C LEU A 199 16.42 -19.73 0.18
N ASP A 200 15.84 -20.87 0.47
CA ASP A 200 16.19 -22.13 -0.20
C ASP A 200 15.59 -22.17 -1.61
N LYS A 201 14.34 -21.76 -1.76
CA LYS A 201 13.73 -21.54 -3.09
C LYS A 201 14.55 -20.53 -3.90
N MET A 202 15.02 -19.44 -3.25
CA MET A 202 15.84 -18.41 -3.90
C MET A 202 17.18 -18.96 -4.38
N ARG A 203 17.91 -19.75 -3.55
CA ARG A 203 19.15 -20.41 -3.96
C ARG A 203 18.94 -21.34 -5.16
N ASN A 204 17.92 -22.21 -5.07
CA ASN A 204 17.58 -23.13 -6.14
C ASN A 204 17.21 -22.41 -7.44
N CYS A 205 16.47 -21.29 -7.35
CA CYS A 205 16.15 -20.47 -8.49
C CYS A 205 17.41 -19.86 -9.13
N ILE A 206 18.31 -19.27 -8.32
CA ILE A 206 19.57 -18.71 -8.81
C ILE A 206 20.45 -19.77 -9.49
N GLU A 207 20.53 -20.97 -8.92
CA GLU A 207 21.29 -22.10 -9.51
C GLU A 207 20.69 -22.57 -10.83
N LYS A 208 19.36 -22.70 -10.90
CA LYS A 208 18.64 -23.15 -12.09
C LYS A 208 18.75 -22.15 -13.24
N GLU A 209 18.50 -20.87 -12.95
CA GLU A 209 18.45 -19.81 -13.96
C GLU A 209 19.84 -19.30 -14.37
N GLY A 210 20.81 -19.39 -13.46
CA GLY A 210 22.11 -18.73 -13.56
C GLY A 210 22.01 -17.22 -13.27
N ALA A 211 22.93 -16.71 -12.44
CA ALA A 211 22.91 -15.33 -11.96
C ALA A 211 22.84 -14.27 -13.08
N LYS A 212 23.45 -14.53 -14.25
CA LYS A 212 23.46 -13.62 -15.40
C LYS A 212 22.09 -13.46 -16.06
N ASN A 213 21.21 -14.42 -15.90
CA ASN A 213 19.86 -14.39 -16.45
C ASN A 213 18.83 -13.76 -15.49
N ILE A 214 19.26 -13.50 -14.24
CA ILE A 214 18.43 -12.81 -13.25
C ILE A 214 18.65 -11.31 -13.39
N ALA A 215 17.60 -10.58 -13.79
CA ALA A 215 17.65 -9.14 -13.98
C ALA A 215 17.88 -8.41 -12.64
N TYR A 216 17.12 -8.80 -11.61
CA TYR A 216 17.26 -8.31 -10.24
C TYR A 216 16.45 -9.16 -9.26
N VAL A 217 16.77 -9.02 -7.97
CA VAL A 217 15.94 -9.48 -6.85
C VAL A 217 15.16 -8.29 -6.31
N ARG A 218 13.83 -8.35 -6.31
CA ARG A 218 12.95 -7.32 -5.74
C ARG A 218 12.25 -7.83 -4.49
N LEU A 219 12.40 -7.11 -3.40
CA LEU A 219 11.64 -7.34 -2.17
C LEU A 219 10.62 -6.24 -1.96
N GLU A 220 9.37 -6.61 -1.71
CA GLU A 220 8.28 -5.70 -1.37
C GLU A 220 8.13 -5.61 0.14
N ALA A 221 8.39 -4.43 0.69
CA ALA A 221 8.18 -4.15 2.10
C ALA A 221 6.68 -3.95 2.35
N GLY A 222 6.05 -4.96 2.97
CA GLY A 222 4.60 -5.04 3.11
C GLY A 222 3.94 -5.64 1.86
N THR A 223 4.02 -6.97 1.72
CA THR A 223 3.58 -7.73 0.55
C THR A 223 2.06 -7.59 0.32
N ASN A 224 1.69 -6.76 -0.64
CA ASN A 224 0.32 -6.27 -0.85
C ASN A 224 -0.69 -7.39 -1.11
N LEU A 225 -0.39 -8.28 -2.08
CA LEU A 225 -1.36 -9.24 -2.60
C LEU A 225 -1.63 -10.44 -1.68
N ILE A 226 -0.82 -10.64 -0.65
CA ILE A 226 -1.03 -11.69 0.36
C ILE A 226 -1.47 -11.15 1.71
N GLY A 227 -2.15 -10.00 1.71
CA GLY A 227 -2.73 -9.41 2.92
C GLY A 227 -1.90 -8.28 3.54
N GLY A 228 -1.05 -7.60 2.75
CA GLY A 228 -0.17 -6.54 3.28
C GLY A 228 0.85 -7.06 4.28
N GLN A 229 1.28 -8.33 4.12
CA GLN A 229 2.10 -9.02 5.11
C GLN A 229 3.55 -8.51 5.15
N PRO A 230 4.09 -8.26 6.34
CA PRO A 230 5.43 -7.71 6.47
C PRO A 230 6.53 -8.73 6.16
N ILE A 231 7.68 -8.21 5.74
CA ILE A 231 8.96 -8.91 5.66
C ILE A 231 9.87 -8.44 6.80
N SER A 232 10.59 -9.35 7.46
CA SER A 232 11.50 -9.03 8.55
C SER A 232 12.81 -8.40 8.03
N TYR A 233 13.45 -7.57 8.85
CA TYR A 233 14.78 -7.03 8.53
C TYR A 233 15.81 -8.15 8.32
N GLN A 234 15.79 -9.19 9.18
CA GLN A 234 16.70 -10.31 9.07
C GLN A 234 16.56 -11.05 7.72
N ASN A 235 15.33 -11.28 7.27
CA ASN A 235 15.08 -11.94 5.99
C ASN A 235 15.48 -11.05 4.79
N MET A 236 15.24 -9.72 4.87
CA MET A 236 15.75 -8.78 3.86
C MET A 236 17.27 -8.87 3.76
N LYS A 237 17.96 -8.86 4.91
CA LYS A 237 19.42 -8.94 4.98
C LYS A 237 19.95 -10.23 4.35
N GLU A 238 19.42 -11.37 4.74
CA GLU A 238 19.86 -12.69 4.23
C GLU A 238 19.61 -12.82 2.71
N ALA A 239 18.48 -12.34 2.22
CA ALA A 239 18.16 -12.35 0.79
C ALA A 239 19.07 -11.42 -0.01
N THR A 240 19.33 -10.21 0.49
CA THR A 240 20.24 -9.27 -0.19
C THR A 240 21.70 -9.72 -0.13
N ASP A 241 22.16 -10.30 0.97
CA ASP A 241 23.50 -10.88 1.08
C ASP A 241 23.67 -12.01 0.03
N LEU A 242 22.69 -12.91 -0.09
CA LEU A 242 22.70 -13.97 -1.10
C LEU A 242 22.72 -13.42 -2.54
N ALA A 243 21.92 -12.40 -2.84
CA ALA A 243 21.92 -11.75 -4.15
C ALA A 243 23.27 -11.10 -4.47
N LYS A 244 23.83 -10.33 -3.54
CA LYS A 244 25.13 -9.65 -3.67
C LYS A 244 26.30 -10.62 -3.85
N GLU A 245 26.29 -11.76 -3.12
CA GLU A 245 27.29 -12.83 -3.30
C GLU A 245 27.33 -13.33 -4.75
N LYS A 246 26.21 -13.36 -5.42
CA LYS A 246 26.06 -13.80 -6.82
C LYS A 246 26.16 -12.65 -7.84
N GLY A 247 26.41 -11.41 -7.40
CA GLY A 247 26.48 -10.23 -8.25
C GLY A 247 25.14 -9.84 -8.87
N ILE A 248 24.03 -10.13 -8.20
CA ILE A 248 22.67 -9.81 -8.66
C ILE A 248 22.20 -8.52 -7.98
N LEU A 249 21.65 -7.59 -8.77
CA LEU A 249 21.12 -6.30 -8.30
C LEU A 249 19.96 -6.51 -7.32
N THR A 250 19.94 -5.71 -6.26
CA THR A 250 18.89 -5.73 -5.24
C THR A 250 18.00 -4.47 -5.32
N VAL A 251 16.69 -4.67 -5.35
CA VAL A 251 15.67 -3.63 -5.46
C VAL A 251 14.70 -3.73 -4.30
N LEU A 252 14.46 -2.63 -3.59
CA LEU A 252 13.40 -2.53 -2.59
C LEU A 252 12.19 -1.78 -3.16
N ASP A 253 11.01 -2.37 -3.08
CA ASP A 253 9.75 -1.65 -3.14
C ASP A 253 9.39 -1.14 -1.75
N ALA A 254 9.59 0.14 -1.53
CA ALA A 254 9.32 0.83 -0.28
C ALA A 254 7.93 1.47 -0.23
N SER A 255 7.01 1.12 -1.13
CA SER A 255 5.69 1.76 -1.21
C SER A 255 4.83 1.58 0.05
N LEU A 256 5.02 0.49 0.80
CA LEU A 256 4.36 0.22 2.08
C LEU A 256 5.37 0.16 3.25
N LEU A 257 6.52 0.79 3.09
CA LEU A 257 7.63 0.70 4.04
C LEU A 257 7.21 1.14 5.45
N GLN A 258 6.39 2.20 5.59
CA GLN A 258 5.97 2.68 6.91
C GLN A 258 5.22 1.62 7.72
N ASP A 259 4.33 0.84 7.09
CA ASP A 259 3.62 -0.24 7.77
C ASP A 259 4.59 -1.38 8.13
N ASN A 260 5.52 -1.69 7.22
CA ASN A 260 6.54 -2.71 7.45
C ASN A 260 7.50 -2.33 8.60
N LEU A 261 7.87 -1.05 8.71
CA LEU A 261 8.69 -0.52 9.81
C LEU A 261 8.01 -0.70 11.17
N TYR A 262 6.69 -0.42 11.24
CA TYR A 262 5.91 -0.70 12.44
C TYR A 262 6.02 -2.16 12.87
N PHE A 263 5.86 -3.10 11.93
CA PHE A 263 5.94 -4.53 12.24
C PHE A 263 7.34 -4.98 12.61
N ILE A 264 8.39 -4.48 11.95
CA ILE A 264 9.78 -4.76 12.32
C ILE A 264 10.03 -4.27 13.75
N LYS A 265 9.72 -3.01 14.07
CA LYS A 265 9.93 -2.46 15.42
C LYS A 265 9.16 -3.22 16.50
N THR A 266 7.94 -3.67 16.21
CA THR A 266 7.08 -4.31 17.22
C THR A 266 7.23 -5.83 17.33
N ARG A 267 7.72 -6.51 16.29
CA ARG A 267 7.77 -7.98 16.22
C ARG A 267 9.18 -8.55 16.19
N GLU A 268 10.21 -7.76 15.83
CA GLU A 268 11.60 -8.21 15.75
C GLU A 268 12.39 -7.70 16.96
N GLU A 269 12.80 -8.62 17.86
CA GLU A 269 13.39 -8.28 19.16
C GLU A 269 14.60 -7.35 19.04
N SER A 270 15.49 -7.60 18.05
CA SER A 270 16.69 -6.81 17.79
C SER A 270 16.43 -5.36 17.36
N MET A 271 15.18 -5.04 17.02
CA MET A 271 14.77 -3.74 16.46
C MET A 271 13.94 -2.89 17.44
N LYS A 272 13.52 -3.44 18.57
CA LYS A 272 12.61 -2.77 19.52
C LYS A 272 13.15 -1.45 20.07
N ASP A 273 14.46 -1.37 20.32
CA ASP A 273 15.11 -0.18 20.89
C ASP A 273 15.58 0.83 19.84
N LYS A 274 15.41 0.52 18.55
CA LYS A 274 15.84 1.40 17.45
C LYS A 274 14.73 2.36 17.06
N SER A 275 15.08 3.60 16.73
CA SER A 275 14.15 4.55 16.12
C SER A 275 13.73 4.10 14.71
N ILE A 276 12.60 4.60 14.22
CA ILE A 276 12.13 4.31 12.86
C ILE A 276 13.16 4.77 11.82
N ALA A 277 13.79 5.92 12.04
CA ALA A 277 14.84 6.43 11.16
C ALA A 277 16.07 5.50 11.11
N GLU A 278 16.51 4.95 12.25
CA GLU A 278 17.61 3.97 12.29
C GLU A 278 17.25 2.69 11.53
N ILE A 279 16.05 2.12 11.77
CA ILE A 279 15.59 0.92 11.05
C ILE A 279 15.50 1.20 9.55
N THR A 280 14.99 2.36 9.15
CA THR A 280 14.90 2.76 7.74
C THR A 280 16.29 2.83 7.10
N ARG A 281 17.26 3.44 7.78
CA ARG A 281 18.65 3.51 7.31
C ARG A 281 19.27 2.12 7.18
N MET A 282 19.08 1.26 8.18
CA MET A 282 19.59 -0.11 8.14
C MET A 282 18.99 -0.92 6.97
N ILE A 283 17.69 -0.76 6.69
CA ILE A 283 17.06 -1.38 5.53
C ILE A 283 17.64 -0.80 4.24
N ALA A 284 17.72 0.53 4.15
CA ALA A 284 18.24 1.19 2.96
C ALA A 284 19.65 0.70 2.59
N ASP A 285 20.51 0.44 3.57
CA ASP A 285 21.89 -0.03 3.36
C ASP A 285 21.99 -1.44 2.75
N LEU A 286 20.89 -2.19 2.74
CA LEU A 286 20.84 -3.51 2.12
C LEU A 286 20.67 -3.48 0.59
N PHE A 287 20.11 -2.40 0.02
CA PHE A 287 19.66 -2.37 -1.37
C PHE A 287 20.48 -1.43 -2.25
N ASP A 288 20.61 -1.80 -3.53
CA ASP A 288 21.27 -0.99 -4.56
C ASP A 288 20.34 0.08 -5.12
N VAL A 289 19.05 -0.28 -5.26
CA VAL A 289 17.98 0.58 -5.75
C VAL A 289 16.79 0.49 -4.81
N ILE A 290 16.20 1.63 -4.47
CA ILE A 290 14.96 1.71 -3.70
C ILE A 290 13.97 2.54 -4.52
N TYR A 291 12.75 2.04 -4.72
CA TYR A 291 11.70 2.87 -5.28
C TYR A 291 10.49 2.90 -4.35
N PHE A 292 9.69 3.94 -4.49
CA PHE A 292 8.51 4.12 -3.65
C PHE A 292 7.37 4.80 -4.40
N SER A 293 6.15 4.48 -3.97
CA SER A 293 4.96 5.26 -4.30
C SER A 293 4.69 6.25 -3.17
N ALA A 294 4.93 7.53 -3.42
CA ALA A 294 4.58 8.58 -2.47
C ALA A 294 3.07 8.81 -2.34
N ARG A 295 2.28 8.11 -3.14
CA ARG A 295 0.83 8.00 -2.96
C ARG A 295 0.46 7.17 -1.71
N LYS A 296 1.46 6.51 -1.09
CA LYS A 296 1.37 5.69 0.13
C LYS A 296 2.40 6.15 1.15
N PHE A 297 3.70 5.91 0.88
CA PHE A 297 4.82 6.39 1.67
C PHE A 297 4.94 7.92 1.55
N GLY A 298 4.86 8.65 2.68
CA GLY A 298 4.88 10.13 2.70
C GLY A 298 3.51 10.80 2.55
N PHE A 299 2.40 10.05 2.49
CA PHE A 299 1.00 10.53 2.57
C PHE A 299 0.56 11.54 1.48
N GLY A 300 1.36 11.78 0.44
CA GLY A 300 1.07 12.73 -0.64
C GLY A 300 0.77 12.05 -1.98
N ARG A 301 1.28 12.61 -3.06
CA ARG A 301 1.18 12.05 -4.41
C ARG A 301 2.51 12.22 -5.13
N GLY A 302 2.97 11.14 -5.77
CA GLY A 302 4.25 11.10 -6.46
C GLY A 302 4.92 9.75 -6.31
N GLY A 303 6.20 9.70 -6.63
CA GLY A 303 7.08 8.56 -6.48
C GLY A 303 8.53 8.94 -6.74
N GLY A 304 9.44 7.99 -6.56
CA GLY A 304 10.84 8.21 -6.87
C GLY A 304 11.65 6.94 -6.80
N ILE A 305 12.81 6.98 -7.43
CA ILE A 305 13.82 5.93 -7.41
C ILE A 305 15.08 6.50 -6.78
N LEU A 306 15.53 5.88 -5.71
CA LEU A 306 16.81 6.18 -5.05
C LEU A 306 17.86 5.18 -5.57
N VAL A 307 18.99 5.68 -6.05
CA VAL A 307 20.06 4.89 -6.67
C VAL A 307 21.37 5.15 -5.95
N ARG A 308 22.10 4.09 -5.55
CA ARG A 308 23.39 4.24 -4.89
C ARG A 308 24.52 4.55 -5.86
N ASP A 309 24.54 3.86 -6.98
CA ASP A 309 25.59 3.96 -7.98
C ASP A 309 25.35 5.13 -8.93
N GLU A 310 26.34 6.02 -9.07
CA GLU A 310 26.24 7.21 -9.92
C GLU A 310 26.09 6.87 -11.41
N LYS A 311 26.78 5.84 -11.86
CA LYS A 311 26.70 5.42 -13.26
C LYS A 311 25.31 4.89 -13.58
N LEU A 312 24.75 4.05 -12.70
CA LEU A 312 23.38 3.56 -12.84
C LEU A 312 22.36 4.70 -12.80
N PHE A 313 22.57 5.71 -11.94
CA PHE A 313 21.72 6.91 -11.92
C PHE A 313 21.68 7.58 -13.31
N HIS A 314 22.85 7.81 -13.93
CA HIS A 314 22.93 8.40 -15.27
C HIS A 314 22.31 7.51 -16.38
N GLU A 315 22.37 6.20 -16.22
CA GLU A 315 21.72 5.27 -17.16
C GLU A 315 20.18 5.31 -17.03
N LEU A 316 19.65 5.61 -15.85
CA LEU A 316 18.20 5.67 -15.60
C LEU A 316 17.58 7.06 -15.85
N GLU A 317 18.35 8.14 -15.77
CA GLU A 317 17.83 9.52 -15.93
C GLU A 317 17.22 9.79 -17.31
N ASP A 318 17.71 9.12 -18.36
CA ASP A 318 17.18 9.23 -19.70
C ASP A 318 15.71 8.75 -19.78
N TYR A 319 15.36 7.70 -19.03
CA TYR A 319 13.98 7.21 -18.97
C TYR A 319 13.05 8.20 -18.26
N VAL A 320 13.53 8.89 -17.22
CA VAL A 320 12.75 9.91 -16.53
C VAL A 320 12.43 11.06 -17.49
N THR A 321 13.44 11.57 -18.20
CA THR A 321 13.23 12.67 -19.16
C THR A 321 12.35 12.28 -20.35
N MET A 322 12.34 11.01 -20.71
CA MET A 322 11.52 10.50 -21.81
C MET A 322 10.07 10.22 -21.41
N PHE A 323 9.83 9.67 -20.21
CA PHE A 323 8.53 9.13 -19.82
C PHE A 323 7.80 9.96 -18.76
N GLU A 324 8.54 10.68 -17.90
CA GLU A 324 7.97 11.36 -16.73
C GLU A 324 8.00 12.88 -16.88
N GLY A 325 9.11 13.44 -17.33
CA GLY A 325 9.35 14.86 -17.46
C GLY A 325 10.77 15.23 -17.06
N PHE A 326 11.04 16.52 -16.82
CA PHE A 326 12.38 16.94 -16.48
C PHE A 326 12.81 16.43 -15.09
N LEU A 327 14.12 16.21 -14.88
CA LEU A 327 14.72 15.54 -13.73
C LEU A 327 14.42 16.19 -12.37
N THR A 328 14.02 17.47 -12.35
CA THR A 328 13.69 18.16 -11.10
C THR A 328 12.19 18.24 -10.80
N TYR A 329 11.35 17.51 -11.56
CA TYR A 329 9.94 17.34 -11.18
C TYR A 329 9.36 15.95 -11.52
N GLY A 330 9.84 15.24 -12.57
CA GLY A 330 9.43 13.87 -12.87
C GLY A 330 7.91 13.67 -12.98
N GLY A 331 7.19 14.58 -13.62
CA GLY A 331 5.73 14.52 -13.76
C GLY A 331 4.95 14.84 -12.48
N MET A 332 5.62 15.23 -11.38
CA MET A 332 4.96 15.64 -10.15
C MET A 332 4.65 17.14 -10.15
N SER A 333 3.61 17.53 -9.40
CA SER A 333 3.40 18.92 -9.01
C SER A 333 4.43 19.35 -7.97
N VAL A 334 5.01 20.53 -8.14
CA VAL A 334 5.98 21.10 -7.17
C VAL A 334 5.34 21.26 -5.78
N LYS A 335 4.05 21.57 -5.72
CA LYS A 335 3.30 21.65 -4.46
C LYS A 335 3.24 20.29 -3.74
N GLU A 336 3.04 19.23 -4.48
CA GLU A 336 3.07 17.86 -3.91
C GLU A 336 4.47 17.50 -3.40
N MET A 337 5.55 17.90 -4.08
CA MET A 337 6.92 17.66 -3.61
C MET A 337 7.21 18.38 -2.28
N GLU A 338 6.73 19.63 -2.10
CA GLU A 338 6.84 20.31 -0.79
C GLU A 338 6.07 19.58 0.31
N ALA A 339 4.84 19.13 0.03
CA ALA A 339 4.08 18.33 0.97
C ALA A 339 4.79 17.02 1.32
N LEU A 340 5.37 16.34 0.32
CA LEU A 340 6.10 15.09 0.49
C LEU A 340 7.35 15.24 1.36
N THR A 341 8.07 16.35 1.26
CA THR A 341 9.23 16.63 2.11
C THR A 341 8.86 16.52 3.59
N ILE A 342 7.71 17.10 3.98
CA ILE A 342 7.17 16.98 5.35
C ILE A 342 6.61 15.57 5.60
N GLY A 343 5.89 15.00 4.63
CA GLY A 343 5.30 13.68 4.76
C GLY A 343 6.34 12.57 4.98
N PHE A 344 7.51 12.65 4.35
CA PHE A 344 8.62 11.70 4.59
C PHE A 344 9.18 11.83 6.02
N GLU A 345 9.28 13.04 6.55
CA GLU A 345 9.66 13.26 7.94
C GLU A 345 8.63 12.67 8.89
N GLU A 346 7.33 12.89 8.64
CA GLU A 346 6.23 12.33 9.44
C GLU A 346 6.21 10.78 9.39
N THR A 347 6.67 10.14 8.32
CA THR A 347 6.79 8.67 8.28
C THR A 347 7.91 8.11 9.15
N MET A 348 8.79 8.95 9.69
CA MET A 348 9.82 8.53 10.66
C MET A 348 9.31 8.60 12.11
N ASP A 349 8.08 9.07 12.31
CA ASP A 349 7.42 9.11 13.61
C ASP A 349 6.62 7.82 13.85
N PHE A 350 6.99 7.07 14.90
CA PHE A 350 6.36 5.80 15.25
C PHE A 350 4.87 5.95 15.57
N ASP A 351 4.47 7.03 16.25
CA ASP A 351 3.08 7.27 16.61
C ASP A 351 2.21 7.47 15.37
N ILE A 352 2.75 8.13 14.36
CA ILE A 352 2.05 8.35 13.09
C ILE A 352 1.88 7.04 12.32
N ILE A 353 2.96 6.27 12.15
CA ILE A 353 2.89 5.03 11.36
C ILE A 353 2.17 3.88 12.05
N SER A 354 2.04 3.92 13.37
CA SER A 354 1.39 2.86 14.15
C SER A 354 -0.14 2.84 13.99
N GLN A 355 -0.76 3.98 13.69
CA GLN A 355 -2.23 4.11 13.65
C GLN A 355 -2.86 3.18 12.61
N GLY A 356 -2.34 3.15 11.37
CA GLY A 356 -2.88 2.29 10.31
C GLY A 356 -2.92 0.81 10.71
N PRO A 357 -1.77 0.19 11.07
CA PRO A 357 -1.72 -1.19 11.52
C PRO A 357 -2.59 -1.48 12.76
N GLN A 358 -2.74 -0.55 13.70
CA GLN A 358 -3.61 -0.73 14.87
C GLN A 358 -5.09 -0.80 14.49
N PHE A 359 -5.59 0.09 13.64
CA PHE A 359 -6.97 0.06 13.13
C PHE A 359 -7.25 -1.20 12.31
N ILE A 360 -6.31 -1.57 11.43
CA ILE A 360 -6.42 -2.81 10.64
C ILE A 360 -6.49 -4.03 11.54
N ASN A 361 -5.60 -4.11 12.54
CA ASN A 361 -5.57 -5.24 13.47
C ASN A 361 -6.84 -5.30 14.34
N HIS A 362 -7.42 -4.16 14.73
CA HIS A 362 -8.71 -4.11 15.41
C HIS A 362 -9.81 -4.69 14.51
N CYS A 363 -9.93 -4.21 13.28
CA CYS A 363 -10.91 -4.71 12.32
C CYS A 363 -10.77 -6.22 12.09
N VAL A 364 -9.54 -6.70 11.87
CA VAL A 364 -9.25 -8.14 11.66
C VAL A 364 -9.66 -8.96 12.89
N LYS A 365 -9.26 -8.53 14.10
CA LYS A 365 -9.57 -9.25 15.33
C LYS A 365 -11.06 -9.32 15.63
N GLU A 366 -11.77 -8.21 15.46
CA GLU A 366 -13.21 -8.19 15.74
C GLU A 366 -13.98 -9.05 14.72
N LEU A 367 -13.65 -8.98 13.44
CA LEU A 367 -14.26 -9.85 12.42
C LEU A 367 -13.92 -11.33 12.62
N ASP A 368 -12.67 -11.66 12.96
CA ASP A 368 -12.28 -13.06 13.26
C ASP A 368 -13.03 -13.62 14.48
N LYS A 369 -13.19 -12.83 15.56
CA LYS A 369 -14.05 -13.19 16.71
C LYS A 369 -15.50 -13.46 16.32
N LEU A 370 -16.02 -12.73 15.34
CA LEU A 370 -17.37 -12.90 14.79
C LEU A 370 -17.49 -14.07 13.81
N GLY A 371 -16.38 -14.82 13.58
CA GLY A 371 -16.32 -15.99 12.74
C GLY A 371 -16.14 -15.72 11.24
N VAL A 372 -15.90 -14.46 10.86
CA VAL A 372 -15.58 -14.12 9.46
C VAL A 372 -14.17 -14.58 9.12
N PRO A 373 -13.96 -15.33 8.02
CA PRO A 373 -12.63 -15.78 7.62
C PRO A 373 -11.72 -14.60 7.25
N MET A 374 -10.74 -14.30 8.12
CA MET A 374 -9.80 -13.19 7.94
C MET A 374 -8.37 -13.70 7.74
N VAL A 375 -7.59 -12.95 6.96
CA VAL A 375 -6.14 -13.15 6.92
C VAL A 375 -5.52 -12.71 8.24
N THR A 376 -4.92 -13.66 8.96
CA THR A 376 -4.23 -13.40 10.24
C THR A 376 -2.75 -13.78 10.18
N PRO A 377 -1.90 -13.06 10.96
CA PRO A 377 -2.20 -11.82 11.66
C PRO A 377 -2.52 -10.68 10.69
N GLY A 378 -3.16 -9.60 11.16
CA GLY A 378 -3.38 -8.42 10.34
C GLY A 378 -2.06 -7.86 9.81
N GLY A 379 -2.03 -7.54 8.53
CA GLY A 379 -0.90 -6.89 7.86
C GLY A 379 -1.04 -5.37 7.81
N GLY A 380 -0.28 -4.75 6.92
CA GLY A 380 -0.42 -3.33 6.57
C GLY A 380 -1.49 -3.09 5.50
N LEU A 381 -1.71 -1.82 5.15
CA LEU A 381 -2.57 -1.37 4.06
C LEU A 381 -4.07 -1.57 4.31
N GLY A 382 -4.53 -2.75 4.78
CA GLY A 382 -5.95 -3.06 4.94
C GLY A 382 -6.23 -4.40 5.60
N ALA A 383 -7.49 -4.60 5.98
CA ALA A 383 -8.02 -5.88 6.44
C ALA A 383 -8.38 -6.74 5.21
N HIS A 384 -8.09 -8.04 5.27
CA HIS A 384 -8.31 -8.96 4.14
C HIS A 384 -9.23 -10.10 4.57
N ILE A 385 -10.32 -10.27 3.82
CA ILE A 385 -11.32 -11.33 4.01
C ILE A 385 -11.00 -12.45 3.01
N ASP A 386 -11.00 -13.70 3.45
CA ASP A 386 -10.93 -14.86 2.55
C ASP A 386 -12.28 -15.08 1.87
N ALA A 387 -12.41 -14.56 0.66
CA ALA A 387 -13.65 -14.67 -0.13
C ALA A 387 -13.90 -16.11 -0.60
N ARG A 388 -12.86 -16.96 -0.74
CA ARG A 388 -13.01 -18.38 -1.11
C ARG A 388 -13.74 -19.16 -0.04
N ASP A 389 -13.40 -18.91 1.24
CA ASP A 389 -14.07 -19.55 2.37
C ASP A 389 -15.46 -18.96 2.60
N VAL A 390 -15.60 -17.61 2.56
CA VAL A 390 -16.90 -16.93 2.73
C VAL A 390 -17.91 -17.39 1.69
N LEU A 391 -17.53 -17.46 0.42
CA LEU A 391 -18.41 -17.79 -0.72
C LEU A 391 -18.03 -19.13 -1.36
N SER A 392 -17.76 -20.15 -0.54
CA SER A 392 -17.31 -21.47 -1.00
C SER A 392 -18.31 -22.19 -1.94
N HIS A 393 -19.54 -21.73 -2.02
CA HIS A 393 -20.56 -22.23 -2.94
C HIS A 393 -20.47 -21.62 -4.36
N ILE A 394 -19.61 -20.58 -4.56
CA ILE A 394 -19.41 -19.94 -5.86
C ILE A 394 -18.13 -20.49 -6.50
N PRO A 395 -18.20 -21.06 -7.73
CA PRO A 395 -17.01 -21.49 -8.46
C PRO A 395 -16.02 -20.34 -8.70
N SER A 396 -14.72 -20.63 -8.69
CA SER A 396 -13.68 -19.62 -8.87
C SER A 396 -13.80 -18.86 -10.19
N GLU A 397 -14.30 -19.50 -11.24
CA GLU A 397 -14.58 -18.92 -12.57
C GLU A 397 -15.75 -17.92 -12.57
N GLN A 398 -16.47 -17.83 -11.47
CA GLN A 398 -17.55 -16.86 -11.23
C GLN A 398 -17.14 -15.76 -10.24
N TYR A 399 -15.84 -15.63 -9.97
CA TYR A 399 -15.19 -14.53 -9.25
C TYR A 399 -15.74 -14.28 -7.83
N PRO A 400 -15.56 -15.19 -6.87
CA PRO A 400 -16.09 -15.04 -5.50
C PRO A 400 -15.66 -13.74 -4.83
N ALA A 401 -14.40 -13.31 -4.97
CA ALA A 401 -13.95 -12.04 -4.41
C ALA A 401 -14.63 -10.82 -5.06
N GLY A 402 -14.83 -10.84 -6.38
CA GLY A 402 -15.59 -9.81 -7.09
C GLY A 402 -17.06 -9.77 -6.64
N SER A 403 -17.68 -10.93 -6.45
CA SER A 403 -19.06 -11.05 -5.94
C SER A 403 -19.18 -10.50 -4.50
N LEU A 404 -18.21 -10.81 -3.64
CA LEU A 404 -18.19 -10.31 -2.26
C LEU A 404 -18.02 -8.79 -2.19
N VAL A 405 -17.16 -8.19 -3.04
CA VAL A 405 -17.01 -6.73 -3.13
C VAL A 405 -18.30 -6.07 -3.61
N ALA A 406 -18.95 -6.62 -4.63
CA ALA A 406 -20.24 -6.13 -5.11
C ALA A 406 -21.32 -6.21 -4.02
N ALA A 407 -21.38 -7.32 -3.28
CA ALA A 407 -22.30 -7.51 -2.18
C ALA A 407 -22.06 -6.53 -1.01
N LEU A 408 -20.81 -6.26 -0.66
CA LEU A 408 -20.44 -5.26 0.37
C LEU A 408 -20.93 -3.86 0.01
N TYR A 409 -20.79 -3.48 -1.26
CA TYR A 409 -21.33 -2.21 -1.72
C TYR A 409 -22.88 -2.16 -1.61
N LEU A 410 -23.55 -3.21 -2.01
CA LEU A 410 -25.02 -3.31 -1.87
C LEU A 410 -25.48 -3.19 -0.41
N CYS A 411 -24.79 -3.86 0.52
CA CYS A 411 -25.19 -3.92 1.93
C CYS A 411 -24.79 -2.70 2.76
N GLY A 412 -23.83 -1.88 2.34
CA GLY A 412 -23.36 -0.81 3.20
C GLY A 412 -22.70 0.36 2.49
N GLY A 413 -22.77 0.44 1.16
CA GLY A 413 -22.04 1.46 0.41
C GLY A 413 -20.52 1.34 0.58
N ILE A 414 -20.01 0.15 0.92
CA ILE A 414 -18.59 -0.11 1.20
C ILE A 414 -17.92 -0.57 -0.09
N ARG A 415 -16.98 0.22 -0.60
CA ARG A 415 -16.16 -0.14 -1.76
C ARG A 415 -14.86 -0.80 -1.33
N GLY A 416 -14.80 -2.12 -1.33
CA GLY A 416 -13.57 -2.89 -1.18
C GLY A 416 -12.85 -3.11 -2.50
N MET A 417 -11.74 -3.85 -2.45
CA MET A 417 -10.98 -4.26 -3.63
C MET A 417 -10.87 -5.79 -3.69
N GLU A 418 -11.26 -6.33 -4.80
CA GLU A 418 -11.06 -7.72 -5.16
C GLU A 418 -9.56 -8.03 -5.33
N ARG A 419 -9.11 -9.18 -4.86
CA ARG A 419 -7.76 -9.72 -4.97
C ARG A 419 -7.83 -11.24 -5.18
N GLY A 420 -8.15 -11.66 -6.39
CA GLY A 420 -8.34 -13.07 -6.72
C GLY A 420 -8.34 -13.30 -8.23
N THR A 421 -9.06 -14.29 -8.66
CA THR A 421 -9.15 -14.77 -10.06
C THR A 421 -9.55 -13.66 -11.04
N LEU A 422 -10.40 -12.72 -10.63
CA LEU A 422 -10.78 -11.56 -11.47
C LEU A 422 -9.57 -10.65 -11.79
N SER A 423 -8.60 -10.55 -10.88
CA SER A 423 -7.38 -9.75 -11.05
C SER A 423 -6.30 -10.41 -11.90
N GLU A 424 -6.38 -11.72 -12.12
CA GLU A 424 -5.42 -12.46 -12.93
C GLU A 424 -5.72 -12.32 -14.43
N GLU A 425 -4.68 -12.41 -15.25
CA GLU A 425 -4.83 -12.52 -16.71
C GLU A 425 -5.22 -13.98 -17.06
N ARG A 426 -5.91 -14.15 -18.20
CA ARG A 426 -6.23 -15.50 -18.69
C ARG A 426 -4.96 -16.28 -19.05
N ASN A 427 -5.04 -17.59 -18.98
CA ASN A 427 -4.02 -18.48 -19.52
C ASN A 427 -3.88 -18.28 -21.05
N PRO A 428 -2.74 -18.65 -21.67
CA PRO A 428 -2.54 -18.51 -23.11
C PRO A 428 -3.58 -19.24 -23.98
N ASP A 429 -4.22 -20.28 -23.45
CA ASP A 429 -5.28 -21.03 -24.11
C ASP A 429 -6.68 -20.38 -23.97
N GLY A 430 -6.77 -19.25 -23.27
CA GLY A 430 -8.00 -18.52 -23.02
C GLY A 430 -8.81 -18.99 -21.79
N SER A 431 -8.37 -20.06 -21.10
CA SER A 431 -8.98 -20.48 -19.85
C SER A 431 -8.71 -19.50 -18.70
N GLU A 432 -9.54 -19.56 -17.63
CA GLU A 432 -9.28 -18.78 -16.43
C GLU A 432 -7.99 -19.25 -15.73
N HIS A 433 -7.15 -18.29 -15.36
CA HIS A 433 -6.08 -18.52 -14.41
C HIS A 433 -6.64 -18.38 -12.99
N ILE A 434 -6.83 -19.51 -12.31
CA ILE A 434 -7.34 -19.50 -10.94
C ILE A 434 -6.24 -19.01 -10.00
N ALA A 435 -6.52 -17.88 -9.33
CA ALA A 435 -5.58 -17.30 -8.38
C ALA A 435 -5.28 -18.25 -7.21
N SER A 436 -4.05 -18.18 -6.70
CA SER A 436 -3.65 -18.92 -5.50
C SER A 436 -4.46 -18.49 -4.27
N VAL A 437 -4.90 -17.23 -4.22
CA VAL A 437 -5.71 -16.63 -3.16
C VAL A 437 -6.94 -15.93 -3.74
N GLU A 438 -8.04 -15.96 -3.01
CA GLU A 438 -9.28 -15.21 -3.33
C GLU A 438 -9.61 -14.33 -2.12
N MET A 439 -9.28 -13.05 -2.19
CA MET A 439 -9.41 -12.14 -1.05
C MET A 439 -10.20 -10.88 -1.43
N VAL A 440 -10.89 -10.34 -0.45
CA VAL A 440 -11.38 -8.95 -0.49
C VAL A 440 -10.53 -8.12 0.45
N ARG A 441 -9.93 -7.07 -0.08
CA ARG A 441 -9.18 -6.09 0.69
C ARG A 441 -10.07 -4.91 1.05
N LEU A 442 -10.11 -4.58 2.32
CA LEU A 442 -10.66 -3.35 2.88
C LEU A 442 -9.48 -2.45 3.24
N ALA A 443 -9.09 -1.56 2.34
CA ALA A 443 -7.96 -0.66 2.54
C ALA A 443 -8.27 0.40 3.59
N PHE A 444 -7.28 0.74 4.41
CA PHE A 444 -7.34 1.81 5.41
C PHE A 444 -6.41 2.96 5.01
N PRO A 445 -6.90 3.95 4.25
CA PRO A 445 -6.15 5.19 4.02
C PRO A 445 -5.75 5.81 5.36
N ARG A 446 -4.48 6.23 5.48
CA ARG A 446 -3.94 6.72 6.75
C ARG A 446 -4.60 8.02 7.16
N ARG A 447 -5.02 8.12 8.41
CA ARG A 447 -5.64 9.30 9.03
C ARG A 447 -6.97 9.70 8.39
N VAL A 448 -7.71 8.77 7.76
CA VAL A 448 -8.98 9.04 7.07
C VAL A 448 -10.18 8.53 7.85
N PHE A 449 -10.19 7.26 8.24
CA PHE A 449 -11.34 6.67 8.92
C PHE A 449 -11.26 6.79 10.44
N THR A 450 -12.42 6.96 11.07
CA THR A 450 -12.60 6.95 12.52
C THR A 450 -12.94 5.55 13.02
N LEU A 451 -12.85 5.36 14.34
CA LEU A 451 -13.24 4.09 14.96
C LEU A 451 -14.72 3.77 14.68
N SER A 452 -15.63 4.75 14.77
CA SER A 452 -17.06 4.54 14.50
C SER A 452 -17.33 4.10 13.06
N GLN A 453 -16.57 4.60 12.10
CA GLN A 453 -16.66 4.16 10.70
C GLN A 453 -16.13 2.73 10.54
N THR A 454 -15.06 2.39 11.25
CA THR A 454 -14.52 1.01 11.28
C THR A 454 -15.53 0.03 11.88
N GLU A 455 -16.17 0.41 12.99
CA GLU A 455 -17.24 -0.40 13.62
C GLU A 455 -18.45 -0.59 12.69
N TYR A 456 -18.84 0.44 11.94
CA TYR A 456 -19.87 0.30 10.90
C TYR A 456 -19.49 -0.74 9.84
N VAL A 457 -18.26 -0.71 9.36
CA VAL A 457 -17.76 -1.70 8.39
C VAL A 457 -17.79 -3.11 8.97
N ILE A 458 -17.32 -3.29 10.22
CA ILE A 458 -17.36 -4.58 10.92
C ILE A 458 -18.80 -5.11 11.00
N ASP A 459 -19.76 -4.27 11.39
CA ASP A 459 -21.18 -4.63 11.49
C ASP A 459 -21.75 -5.08 10.13
N ARG A 460 -21.50 -4.35 9.05
CA ARG A 460 -22.02 -4.67 7.71
C ARG A 460 -21.35 -5.90 7.10
N VAL A 461 -20.07 -6.10 7.33
CA VAL A 461 -19.36 -7.34 6.94
C VAL A 461 -19.96 -8.56 7.66
N LYS A 462 -20.23 -8.42 8.96
CA LYS A 462 -20.86 -9.51 9.74
C LYS A 462 -22.24 -9.83 9.25
N TRP A 463 -23.09 -8.81 8.99
CA TRP A 463 -24.41 -9.04 8.43
C TRP A 463 -24.35 -9.79 7.09
N LEU A 464 -23.47 -9.34 6.20
CA LEU A 464 -23.26 -10.01 4.90
C LEU A 464 -22.76 -11.44 5.05
N TYR A 465 -21.84 -11.70 5.99
CA TYR A 465 -21.35 -13.04 6.28
C TYR A 465 -22.47 -13.99 6.72
N ASP A 466 -23.42 -13.52 7.55
CA ASP A 466 -24.58 -14.30 7.96
C ASP A 466 -25.55 -14.56 6.81
N HIS A 467 -25.62 -13.65 5.85
CA HIS A 467 -26.49 -13.74 4.66
C HIS A 467 -25.74 -14.17 3.38
N ARG A 468 -24.50 -14.64 3.48
CA ARG A 468 -23.62 -14.98 2.34
C ARG A 468 -24.21 -15.99 1.37
N HIS A 469 -25.14 -16.84 1.83
CA HIS A 469 -25.86 -17.82 1.01
C HIS A 469 -26.76 -17.17 -0.06
N LEU A 470 -27.08 -15.88 0.08
CA LEU A 470 -27.83 -15.11 -0.92
C LEU A 470 -26.94 -14.58 -2.05
N VAL A 471 -25.61 -14.52 -1.85
CA VAL A 471 -24.67 -14.00 -2.85
C VAL A 471 -24.42 -15.05 -3.93
N GLY A 472 -24.53 -14.65 -5.19
CA GLY A 472 -24.19 -15.49 -6.35
C GLY A 472 -22.95 -14.98 -7.10
N GLY A 473 -22.59 -15.68 -8.18
CA GLY A 473 -21.43 -15.37 -8.99
C GLY A 473 -21.61 -14.18 -9.93
N LEU A 474 -20.50 -13.78 -10.56
CA LEU A 474 -20.43 -12.81 -11.63
C LEU A 474 -19.88 -13.47 -12.91
N LYS A 475 -20.11 -12.83 -14.06
CA LYS A 475 -19.49 -13.19 -15.34
C LYS A 475 -19.18 -11.93 -16.15
N PHE A 476 -18.15 -11.97 -17.00
CA PHE A 476 -17.84 -10.87 -17.91
C PHE A 476 -18.89 -10.72 -19.01
N VAL A 477 -19.27 -9.48 -19.27
CA VAL A 477 -19.99 -9.02 -20.45
C VAL A 477 -19.03 -8.34 -21.44
N HIS A 478 -18.04 -7.60 -20.90
CA HIS A 478 -16.96 -7.02 -21.66
C HIS A 478 -15.66 -7.24 -20.90
N GLU A 479 -14.68 -7.91 -21.53
CA GLU A 479 -13.41 -8.25 -20.91
C GLU A 479 -12.25 -7.57 -21.66
N PRO A 480 -11.54 -6.62 -21.00
CA PRO A 480 -10.30 -6.07 -21.51
C PRO A 480 -9.19 -7.11 -21.57
N LYS A 481 -8.25 -6.96 -22.52
CA LYS A 481 -7.13 -7.92 -22.71
C LYS A 481 -6.07 -7.86 -21.61
N THR A 482 -5.95 -6.72 -20.93
CA THR A 482 -4.91 -6.49 -19.91
C THR A 482 -5.52 -5.76 -18.74
N LEU A 483 -5.14 -6.17 -17.50
CA LEU A 483 -5.63 -5.57 -16.25
C LEU A 483 -7.16 -5.48 -16.25
N ARG A 484 -7.82 -6.57 -16.62
CA ARG A 484 -9.26 -6.69 -16.91
C ARG A 484 -10.16 -6.23 -15.75
N PHE A 485 -9.70 -6.35 -14.51
CA PHE A 485 -10.45 -5.93 -13.33
C PHE A 485 -10.66 -4.41 -13.22
N PHE A 486 -9.83 -3.57 -13.87
CA PHE A 486 -10.01 -2.12 -13.80
C PHE A 486 -11.20 -1.61 -14.60
N THR A 487 -11.39 -2.11 -15.82
CA THR A 487 -12.37 -1.57 -16.76
C THR A 487 -13.30 -2.61 -17.35
N GLY A 488 -13.21 -3.86 -16.90
CA GLY A 488 -14.11 -4.92 -17.30
C GLY A 488 -15.55 -4.65 -16.86
N LYS A 489 -16.54 -5.07 -17.65
CA LYS A 489 -17.94 -5.05 -17.28
C LYS A 489 -18.41 -6.46 -17.00
N LEU A 490 -19.06 -6.62 -15.87
CA LEU A 490 -19.62 -7.87 -15.40
C LEU A 490 -21.14 -7.77 -15.27
N GLU A 491 -21.79 -8.90 -15.11
CA GLU A 491 -23.19 -9.01 -14.72
C GLU A 491 -23.34 -10.15 -13.70
N ALA A 492 -24.39 -10.10 -12.91
CA ALA A 492 -24.74 -11.17 -11.99
C ALA A 492 -25.20 -12.43 -12.76
N VAL A 493 -24.77 -13.61 -12.31
CA VAL A 493 -25.16 -14.90 -12.92
C VAL A 493 -26.65 -15.21 -12.68
N SER A 494 -27.25 -14.62 -11.63
CA SER A 494 -28.66 -14.79 -11.26
C SER A 494 -29.24 -13.49 -10.65
N ASP A 495 -30.44 -13.54 -10.13
CA ASP A 495 -31.14 -12.43 -9.44
C ASP A 495 -30.65 -12.22 -7.98
N TRP A 496 -29.47 -12.69 -7.65
CA TRP A 496 -28.93 -12.59 -6.28
C TRP A 496 -28.83 -11.14 -5.75
N PRO A 497 -28.50 -10.10 -6.57
CA PRO A 497 -28.39 -8.75 -6.04
C PRO A 497 -29.75 -8.23 -5.52
N GLN A 498 -30.82 -8.51 -6.24
CA GLN A 498 -32.20 -8.14 -5.86
C GLN A 498 -32.60 -8.84 -4.55
N LYS A 499 -32.35 -10.15 -4.44
CA LYS A 499 -32.64 -10.94 -3.23
C LYS A 499 -31.87 -10.45 -2.02
N LEU A 500 -30.59 -10.07 -2.22
CA LEU A 500 -29.75 -9.53 -1.15
C LEU A 500 -30.28 -8.17 -0.66
N ILE A 501 -30.67 -7.29 -1.58
CA ILE A 501 -31.25 -5.98 -1.24
C ILE A 501 -32.59 -6.13 -0.52
N GLU A 502 -33.48 -7.07 -0.94
CA GLU A 502 -34.73 -7.36 -0.26
C GLU A 502 -34.49 -7.82 1.20
N ALA A 503 -33.52 -8.71 1.42
CA ALA A 503 -33.13 -9.14 2.77
C ALA A 503 -32.59 -7.97 3.59
N TYR A 504 -31.73 -7.14 2.99
CA TYR A 504 -31.16 -5.97 3.65
C TYR A 504 -32.23 -4.96 4.07
N ILE A 505 -33.16 -4.63 3.17
CA ILE A 505 -34.27 -3.70 3.45
C ILE A 505 -35.17 -4.23 4.57
N LYS A 506 -35.37 -5.53 4.63
CA LYS A 506 -36.16 -6.16 5.69
C LYS A 506 -35.55 -5.93 7.08
N ASP A 507 -34.23 -5.97 7.19
CA ASP A 507 -33.51 -5.87 8.47
C ASP A 507 -33.20 -4.42 8.86
N PHE A 508 -32.90 -3.54 7.90
CA PHE A 508 -32.43 -2.17 8.16
C PHE A 508 -33.36 -1.06 7.66
N GLY A 509 -34.31 -1.38 6.76
CA GLY A 509 -35.11 -0.38 6.07
C GLY A 509 -34.51 0.04 4.73
N GLU A 510 -35.34 0.72 3.91
CA GLU A 510 -34.96 1.11 2.54
C GLU A 510 -33.91 2.25 2.49
N ASP A 511 -33.96 3.15 3.47
CA ASP A 511 -33.16 4.36 3.52
C ASP A 511 -31.73 4.12 4.08
N GLN A 512 -31.39 2.85 4.44
CA GLN A 512 -30.08 2.49 5.01
C GLN A 512 -29.17 1.81 3.99
#